data_9b232cfe4f833ce3cd12223e789ffcaa
#
_entry.id   9b232cfe4f833ce3cd12223e789ffcaa
#
_cell.length_a   1.000
_cell.length_b   1.000
_cell.length_c   1.000
_cell.angle_alpha   90.00
_cell.angle_beta   90.00
_cell.angle_gamma   90.00
#
_symmetry.space_group_name_H-M   'P 1'
#
loop_
_entity.id
_entity.type
_entity.pdbx_description
1 polymer ?
#
loop_
_entity_poly.entity_id
_entity_poly.type
_entity_poly.pdbx_seq_one_letter_code
_entity_poly.pdbx_strand_id
1 'polypeptide(L)'
;TIGDADVYTSLGPIGVLGQSLYDPGPLRTRIQSELTDGMLDEIAAQYARGRRLLIQTVDIETQIPYIWDVTQIAAKTGQKRQQIITDLLLASAAIPGLFPPVRVRVQRPDGIADELHVDGGLSAQIFFAPPGLDLAKFEIEYFGRPREQNLYLLRNGKLAGEDEAVQLNTLALTNRAISTLIKSQSRQNMDQIRSSLAEQGTQVYTAAIPDNFSSKPESMFDTAYMRELYRTGY
;
A
#
# COMPACT_ATOMS: atom_id res chain seq x y z
N THR A 1 -17.63 -11.44 -0.14
CA THR A 1 -16.49 -11.77 -1.01
C THR A 1 -16.35 -10.67 -2.04
N ILE A 2 -15.14 -10.18 -2.27
CA ILE A 2 -14.82 -9.14 -3.26
C ILE A 2 -14.49 -9.86 -4.57
N GLY A 3 -14.97 -9.36 -5.70
CA GLY A 3 -14.60 -9.79 -7.04
C GLY A 3 -14.18 -8.61 -7.91
N ASP A 4 -13.76 -8.88 -9.15
CA ASP A 4 -13.28 -7.86 -10.08
C ASP A 4 -14.26 -6.69 -10.24
N ALA A 5 -15.56 -6.97 -10.38
CA ALA A 5 -16.60 -5.94 -10.56
C ALA A 5 -16.78 -5.01 -9.35
N ASP A 6 -16.33 -5.41 -8.16
CA ASP A 6 -16.35 -4.58 -6.95
C ASP A 6 -15.17 -3.60 -6.91
N VAL A 7 -14.16 -3.81 -7.76
CA VAL A 7 -12.90 -3.08 -7.72
C VAL A 7 -12.69 -2.22 -8.95
N TYR A 8 -12.96 -2.76 -10.15
CA TYR A 8 -12.68 -2.02 -11.38
C TYR A 8 -13.67 -2.32 -12.51
N THR A 9 -13.69 -1.40 -13.48
CA THR A 9 -14.32 -1.58 -14.79
C THR A 9 -13.23 -1.56 -15.86
N SER A 10 -13.21 -2.55 -16.76
CA SER A 10 -12.26 -2.58 -17.88
C SER A 10 -12.60 -1.49 -18.91
N LEU A 11 -11.61 -0.70 -19.30
CA LEU A 11 -11.73 0.33 -20.34
C LEU A 11 -11.49 -0.21 -21.75
N GLY A 12 -11.15 -1.51 -21.87
CA GLY A 12 -10.91 -2.14 -23.16
C GLY A 12 -9.82 -1.46 -24.00
N PRO A 13 -9.99 -1.39 -25.33
CA PRO A 13 -9.00 -0.77 -26.22
C PRO A 13 -8.73 0.72 -25.92
N ILE A 14 -9.72 1.44 -25.40
CA ILE A 14 -9.59 2.87 -25.04
C ILE A 14 -8.60 3.03 -23.87
N GLY A 15 -8.58 2.10 -22.93
CA GLY A 15 -7.65 2.12 -21.80
C GLY A 15 -6.18 2.01 -22.24
N VAL A 16 -5.89 1.25 -23.29
CA VAL A 16 -4.54 1.07 -23.83
C VAL A 16 -3.95 2.39 -24.38
N LEU A 17 -4.81 3.25 -24.93
CA LEU A 17 -4.43 4.57 -25.45
C LEU A 17 -4.60 5.69 -24.43
N GLY A 18 -5.19 5.38 -23.25
CA GLY A 18 -5.47 6.32 -22.18
C GLY A 18 -4.43 6.32 -21.06
N GLN A 19 -4.85 6.75 -19.88
CA GLN A 19 -4.01 6.82 -18.68
C GLN A 19 -3.90 5.48 -17.94
N SER A 20 -4.84 4.55 -18.16
CA SER A 20 -4.95 3.28 -17.43
C SER A 20 -5.82 2.27 -18.16
N LEU A 21 -5.61 0.98 -17.84
CA LEU A 21 -6.42 -0.11 -18.38
C LEU A 21 -7.79 -0.24 -17.69
N TYR A 22 -7.90 0.21 -16.44
CA TYR A 22 -9.08 0.04 -15.58
C TYR A 22 -9.52 1.35 -14.95
N ASP A 23 -10.83 1.48 -14.76
CA ASP A 23 -11.47 2.54 -13.96
C ASP A 23 -11.71 2.02 -12.53
N PRO A 24 -11.18 2.68 -11.47
CA PRO A 24 -11.38 2.30 -10.07
C PRO A 24 -12.70 2.82 -9.47
N GLY A 25 -13.66 3.26 -10.28
CA GLY A 25 -14.95 3.77 -9.81
C GLY A 25 -15.68 2.83 -8.84
N PRO A 26 -15.79 1.52 -9.12
CA PRO A 26 -16.39 0.57 -8.18
C PRO A 26 -15.67 0.54 -6.83
N LEU A 27 -14.33 0.49 -6.81
CA LEU A 27 -13.54 0.53 -5.58
C LEU A 27 -13.76 1.83 -4.81
N ARG A 28 -13.81 2.98 -5.49
CA ARG A 28 -14.12 4.27 -4.87
C ARG A 28 -15.47 4.24 -4.15
N THR A 29 -16.49 3.76 -4.83
CA THR A 29 -17.85 3.65 -4.27
C THR A 29 -17.87 2.76 -3.04
N ARG A 30 -17.18 1.62 -3.10
CA ARG A 30 -17.07 0.70 -1.99
C ARG A 30 -16.35 1.32 -0.79
N ILE A 31 -15.19 1.93 -0.99
CA ILE A 31 -14.45 2.61 0.07
C ILE A 31 -15.34 3.67 0.75
N GLN A 32 -16.04 4.47 -0.03
CA GLN A 32 -16.95 5.51 0.50
C GLN A 32 -18.12 4.92 1.30
N SER A 33 -18.65 3.77 0.90
CA SER A 33 -19.73 3.11 1.63
C SER A 33 -19.28 2.52 2.97
N GLU A 34 -18.03 2.08 3.08
CA GLU A 34 -17.44 1.54 4.31
C GLU A 34 -16.96 2.65 5.26
N LEU A 35 -16.39 3.74 4.72
CA LEU A 35 -15.90 4.88 5.49
C LEU A 35 -17.04 5.79 5.99
N THR A 36 -17.94 5.24 6.79
CA THR A 36 -19.01 6.02 7.44
C THR A 36 -18.44 6.99 8.45
N ASP A 37 -19.23 8.01 8.84
CA ASP A 37 -18.81 8.95 9.89
C ASP A 37 -18.52 8.22 11.21
N GLY A 38 -19.31 7.21 11.57
CA GLY A 38 -19.07 6.38 12.75
C GLY A 38 -17.71 5.67 12.69
N MET A 39 -17.37 5.05 11.54
CA MET A 39 -16.06 4.42 11.35
C MET A 39 -14.92 5.44 11.43
N LEU A 40 -15.09 6.62 10.83
CA LEU A 40 -14.09 7.69 10.91
C LEU A 40 -13.88 8.19 12.34
N ASP A 41 -14.94 8.26 13.15
CA ASP A 41 -14.86 8.62 14.57
C ASP A 41 -14.15 7.54 15.39
N GLU A 42 -14.38 6.25 15.09
CA GLU A 42 -13.64 5.15 15.70
C GLU A 42 -12.14 5.20 15.35
N ILE A 43 -11.79 5.48 14.10
CA ILE A 43 -10.39 5.68 13.66
C ILE A 43 -9.77 6.88 14.40
N ALA A 44 -10.50 7.99 14.50
CA ALA A 44 -10.05 9.18 15.25
C ALA A 44 -9.79 8.87 16.73
N ALA A 45 -10.64 8.05 17.36
CA ALA A 45 -10.44 7.61 18.75
C ALA A 45 -9.15 6.79 18.92
N GLN A 46 -8.70 6.05 17.90
CA GLN A 46 -7.41 5.33 17.95
C GLN A 46 -6.22 6.28 17.90
N TYR A 47 -6.34 7.42 17.21
CA TYR A 47 -5.30 8.46 17.22
C TYR A 47 -5.02 8.95 18.64
N ALA A 48 -6.07 9.25 19.41
CA ALA A 48 -5.96 9.67 20.80
C ALA A 48 -5.31 8.61 21.72
N ARG A 49 -5.41 7.32 21.35
CA ARG A 49 -4.77 6.19 22.04
C ARG A 49 -3.33 5.94 21.62
N GLY A 50 -2.76 6.79 20.75
CA GLY A 50 -1.40 6.64 20.21
C GLY A 50 -1.28 5.69 19.04
N ARG A 51 -2.37 5.07 18.54
CA ARG A 51 -2.32 4.24 17.34
C ARG A 51 -2.20 5.08 16.08
N ARG A 52 -1.48 4.56 15.10
CA ARG A 52 -1.31 5.20 13.78
C ARG A 52 -1.60 4.20 12.66
N LEU A 53 -2.35 4.64 11.66
CA LEU A 53 -2.51 3.98 10.38
C LEU A 53 -1.82 4.85 9.34
N LEU A 54 -0.71 4.35 8.83
CA LEU A 54 0.10 5.06 7.85
C LEU A 54 -0.07 4.38 6.50
N ILE A 55 -0.28 5.18 5.45
CA ILE A 55 -0.26 4.73 4.07
C ILE A 55 0.76 5.53 3.28
N GLN A 56 1.36 4.87 2.29
CA GLN A 56 2.36 5.48 1.42
C GLN A 56 1.80 5.67 0.02
N THR A 57 2.13 6.81 -0.58
CA THR A 57 1.92 7.12 -2.00
C THR A 57 3.17 7.77 -2.56
N VAL A 58 3.26 7.87 -3.88
CA VAL A 58 4.34 8.60 -4.57
C VAL A 58 3.72 9.67 -5.44
N ASP A 59 4.16 10.91 -5.30
CA ASP A 59 3.93 11.93 -6.32
C ASP A 59 4.76 11.58 -7.55
N ILE A 60 4.08 11.20 -8.64
CA ILE A 60 4.75 10.67 -9.83
C ILE A 60 5.51 11.76 -10.61
N GLU A 61 5.13 13.03 -10.46
CA GLU A 61 5.77 14.14 -11.14
C GLU A 61 7.12 14.50 -10.49
N THR A 62 7.18 14.47 -9.17
CA THR A 62 8.41 14.78 -8.40
C THR A 62 9.19 13.55 -7.98
N GLN A 63 8.59 12.36 -8.07
CA GLN A 63 9.13 11.07 -7.62
C GLN A 63 9.40 11.03 -6.10
N ILE A 64 8.67 11.86 -5.34
CA ILE A 64 8.81 11.94 -3.89
C ILE A 64 7.76 11.06 -3.21
N PRO A 65 8.17 10.15 -2.30
CA PRO A 65 7.23 9.38 -1.50
C PRO A 65 6.63 10.24 -0.38
N TYR A 66 5.34 10.03 -0.13
CA TYR A 66 4.58 10.63 0.96
C TYR A 66 4.06 9.56 1.90
N ILE A 67 4.12 9.81 3.19
CA ILE A 67 3.50 8.98 4.23
C ILE A 67 2.38 9.78 4.87
N TRP A 68 1.17 9.24 4.82
CA TRP A 68 -0.05 9.85 5.31
C TRP A 68 -0.52 9.18 6.59
N ASP A 69 -0.70 9.95 7.66
CA ASP A 69 -1.32 9.46 8.88
C ASP A 69 -2.86 9.56 8.76
N VAL A 70 -3.48 8.46 8.37
CA VAL A 70 -4.95 8.35 8.19
C VAL A 70 -5.68 8.58 9.51
N THR A 71 -5.10 8.14 10.63
CA THR A 71 -5.70 8.34 11.96
C THR A 71 -5.71 9.81 12.36
N GLN A 72 -4.64 10.54 12.02
CA GLN A 72 -4.58 11.98 12.23
C GLN A 72 -5.58 12.73 11.34
N ILE A 73 -5.71 12.32 10.07
CA ILE A 73 -6.69 12.91 9.13
C ILE A 73 -8.11 12.68 9.64
N ALA A 74 -8.43 11.48 10.10
CA ALA A 74 -9.73 11.14 10.66
C ALA A 74 -10.06 11.96 11.93
N ALA A 75 -9.03 12.28 12.74
CA ALA A 75 -9.18 13.07 13.97
C ALA A 75 -9.37 14.57 13.70
N LYS A 76 -9.06 15.07 12.49
CA LYS A 76 -9.35 16.48 12.13
C LYS A 76 -10.85 16.64 11.91
N THR A 77 -11.42 17.69 12.53
CA THR A 77 -12.82 18.06 12.33
C THR A 77 -13.02 18.68 10.93
N GLY A 78 -14.03 18.23 10.18
CA GLY A 78 -14.38 18.82 8.89
C GLY A 78 -14.99 17.81 7.89
N GLN A 79 -15.79 18.32 6.97
CA GLN A 79 -16.61 17.52 6.03
C GLN A 79 -15.81 16.76 4.96
N LYS A 80 -14.49 16.98 4.84
CA LYS A 80 -13.68 16.39 3.74
C LYS A 80 -12.84 15.18 4.16
N ARG A 81 -12.87 14.76 5.44
CA ARG A 81 -12.03 13.65 5.92
C ARG A 81 -12.29 12.34 5.16
N GLN A 82 -13.57 12.01 4.89
CA GLN A 82 -13.93 10.83 4.11
C GLN A 82 -13.35 10.91 2.69
N GLN A 83 -13.53 12.03 2.01
CA GLN A 83 -13.02 12.22 0.66
C GLN A 83 -11.50 12.10 0.61
N ILE A 84 -10.79 12.79 1.51
CA ILE A 84 -9.32 12.76 1.58
C ILE A 84 -8.83 11.32 1.80
N ILE A 85 -9.39 10.60 2.79
CA ILE A 85 -8.99 9.23 3.07
C ILE A 85 -9.31 8.30 1.90
N THR A 86 -10.47 8.47 1.24
CA THR A 86 -10.82 7.73 0.03
C THR A 86 -9.80 7.96 -1.08
N ASP A 87 -9.43 9.21 -1.36
CA ASP A 87 -8.47 9.55 -2.42
C ASP A 87 -7.07 8.98 -2.09
N LEU A 88 -6.65 9.03 -0.83
CA LEU A 88 -5.37 8.44 -0.39
C LEU A 88 -5.34 6.91 -0.49
N LEU A 89 -6.43 6.23 -0.12
CA LEU A 89 -6.55 4.77 -0.27
C LEU A 89 -6.51 4.36 -1.74
N LEU A 90 -7.22 5.10 -2.61
CA LEU A 90 -7.17 4.86 -4.06
C LEU A 90 -5.79 5.13 -4.63
N ALA A 91 -5.13 6.22 -4.20
CA ALA A 91 -3.78 6.55 -4.64
C ALA A 91 -2.78 5.46 -4.24
N SER A 92 -2.88 4.93 -3.01
CA SER A 92 -2.01 3.85 -2.54
C SER A 92 -2.22 2.50 -3.23
N ALA A 93 -3.30 2.35 -3.99
CA ALA A 93 -3.62 1.19 -4.82
C ALA A 93 -3.51 1.48 -6.32
N ALA A 94 -3.14 2.71 -6.71
CA ALA A 94 -3.06 3.14 -8.10
C ALA A 94 -1.75 2.68 -8.76
N ILE A 95 -1.68 1.39 -9.10
CA ILE A 95 -0.54 0.82 -9.84
C ILE A 95 -0.51 1.43 -11.24
N PRO A 96 0.59 2.12 -11.64
CA PRO A 96 0.69 2.75 -12.94
C PRO A 96 0.46 1.78 -14.10
N GLY A 97 -0.28 2.23 -15.10
CA GLY A 97 -0.72 1.42 -16.23
C GLY A 97 -1.99 0.61 -15.95
N LEU A 98 -2.22 0.14 -14.73
CA LEU A 98 -3.46 -0.55 -14.36
C LEU A 98 -4.54 0.46 -13.96
N PHE A 99 -4.23 1.37 -13.04
CA PHE A 99 -5.14 2.39 -12.53
C PHE A 99 -4.61 3.80 -12.79
N PRO A 100 -5.51 4.80 -12.96
CA PRO A 100 -5.09 6.17 -13.18
C PRO A 100 -4.49 6.76 -11.90
N PRO A 101 -3.52 7.70 -12.02
CA PRO A 101 -3.07 8.50 -10.88
C PRO A 101 -4.22 9.25 -10.21
N VAL A 102 -4.15 9.42 -8.90
CA VAL A 102 -5.16 10.16 -8.13
C VAL A 102 -4.65 11.54 -7.82
N ARG A 103 -5.47 12.58 -8.08
CA ARG A 103 -5.16 13.95 -7.68
C ARG A 103 -5.36 14.11 -6.19
N VAL A 104 -4.29 14.49 -5.49
CA VAL A 104 -4.30 14.76 -4.05
C VAL A 104 -3.92 16.23 -3.83
N ARG A 105 -4.76 16.94 -3.10
CA ARG A 105 -4.49 18.33 -2.74
C ARG A 105 -3.65 18.39 -1.48
N VAL A 106 -2.46 18.97 -1.60
CA VAL A 106 -1.49 19.08 -0.52
C VAL A 106 -1.18 20.54 -0.18
N GLN A 107 -0.89 20.80 1.09
CA GLN A 107 -0.35 22.08 1.54
C GLN A 107 1.16 22.04 1.46
N ARG A 108 1.75 22.88 0.62
CA ARG A 108 3.19 23.11 0.50
C ARG A 108 3.58 24.44 1.18
N PRO A 109 4.86 24.67 1.43
CA PRO A 109 5.32 25.97 1.98
C PRO A 109 4.98 27.17 1.08
N ASP A 110 4.91 26.95 -0.23
CA ASP A 110 4.63 27.94 -1.26
C ASP A 110 3.14 28.04 -1.64
N GLY A 111 2.27 27.23 -1.04
CA GLY A 111 0.83 27.26 -1.27
C GLY A 111 0.16 25.90 -1.34
N ILE A 112 -1.00 25.86 -1.96
CA ILE A 112 -1.74 24.61 -2.20
C ILE A 112 -1.39 24.10 -3.59
N ALA A 113 -1.00 22.83 -3.69
CA ALA A 113 -0.72 22.13 -4.93
C ALA A 113 -1.70 20.95 -5.12
N ASP A 114 -2.09 20.68 -6.37
CA ASP A 114 -2.76 19.44 -6.76
C ASP A 114 -1.69 18.53 -7.37
N GLU A 115 -1.33 17.46 -6.65
CA GLU A 115 -0.29 16.49 -7.01
C GLU A 115 -0.90 15.22 -7.59
N LEU A 116 -0.14 14.51 -8.45
CA LEU A 116 -0.55 13.23 -9.03
C LEU A 116 0.08 12.07 -8.27
N HIS A 117 -0.70 11.43 -7.41
CA HIS A 117 -0.25 10.32 -6.58
C HIS A 117 -0.58 8.96 -7.18
N VAL A 118 0.36 8.04 -7.01
CA VAL A 118 0.30 6.63 -7.39
C VAL A 118 0.71 5.74 -6.23
N ASP A 119 0.65 4.41 -6.42
CA ASP A 119 1.01 3.41 -5.43
C ASP A 119 2.40 3.66 -4.83
N GLY A 120 2.46 3.68 -3.50
CA GLY A 120 3.69 3.86 -2.72
C GLY A 120 4.72 2.75 -2.95
N GLY A 121 4.29 1.58 -3.38
CA GLY A 121 5.15 0.47 -3.75
C GLY A 121 6.13 0.76 -4.90
N LEU A 122 5.96 1.84 -5.64
CA LEU A 122 6.99 2.31 -6.60
C LEU A 122 8.26 2.80 -5.91
N SER A 123 8.16 3.35 -4.72
CA SER A 123 9.29 3.87 -3.95
C SER A 123 9.85 2.83 -2.98
N ALA A 124 8.97 2.24 -2.17
CA ALA A 124 9.32 1.17 -1.24
C ALA A 124 8.14 0.22 -1.06
N GLN A 125 8.38 -1.08 -1.25
CA GLN A 125 7.35 -2.10 -1.05
C GLN A 125 6.97 -2.28 0.42
N ILE A 126 7.92 -2.01 1.31
CA ILE A 126 7.73 -2.00 2.75
C ILE A 126 8.47 -0.77 3.28
N PHE A 127 7.75 0.09 3.97
CA PHE A 127 8.37 1.16 4.74
C PHE A 127 8.08 0.93 6.23
N PHE A 128 9.07 1.20 7.07
CA PHE A 128 8.91 1.09 8.51
C PHE A 128 9.25 2.40 9.21
N ALA A 129 10.40 2.97 8.86
CA ALA A 129 10.89 4.21 9.45
C ALA A 129 11.84 4.92 8.46
N PRO A 130 12.01 6.23 8.57
CA PRO A 130 13.04 6.94 7.82
C PRO A 130 14.42 6.33 8.08
N PRO A 131 15.29 6.26 7.06
CA PRO A 131 16.66 5.81 7.27
C PRO A 131 17.37 6.60 8.37
N GLY A 132 18.04 5.89 9.29
CA GLY A 132 18.78 6.52 10.40
C GLY A 132 17.94 6.87 11.63
N LEU A 133 16.65 6.52 11.67
CA LEU A 133 15.86 6.65 12.90
C LEU A 133 16.35 5.62 13.93
N ASP A 134 16.89 6.12 15.03
CA ASP A 134 17.21 5.34 16.23
C ASP A 134 15.94 5.22 17.08
N LEU A 135 15.27 4.06 16.99
CA LEU A 135 14.02 3.82 17.72
C LEU A 135 14.22 3.85 19.23
N ALA A 136 15.33 3.34 19.74
CA ALA A 136 15.59 3.33 21.16
C ALA A 136 15.74 4.75 21.70
N LYS A 137 16.48 5.61 20.97
CA LYS A 137 16.62 7.01 21.31
C LYS A 137 15.28 7.77 21.26
N PHE A 138 14.50 7.51 20.21
CA PHE A 138 13.15 8.07 20.06
C PHE A 138 12.25 7.66 21.24
N GLU A 139 12.29 6.42 21.67
CA GLU A 139 11.48 5.93 22.79
C GLU A 139 11.86 6.56 24.12
N ILE A 140 13.19 6.68 24.38
CA ILE A 140 13.66 7.35 25.59
C ILE A 140 13.21 8.81 25.61
N GLU A 141 13.29 9.49 24.46
CA GLU A 141 12.88 10.89 24.33
C GLU A 141 11.38 11.10 24.55
N TYR A 142 10.52 10.23 23.95
CA TYR A 142 9.07 10.40 24.00
C TYR A 142 8.37 9.67 25.15
N PHE A 143 8.92 8.55 25.62
CA PHE A 143 8.31 7.72 26.67
C PHE A 143 9.12 7.64 27.96
N GLY A 144 10.32 8.25 28.00
CA GLY A 144 11.21 8.26 29.15
C GLY A 144 11.86 6.91 29.47
N ARG A 145 11.63 5.88 28.66
CA ARG A 145 12.19 4.52 28.83
C ARG A 145 12.16 3.73 27.53
N PRO A 146 13.08 2.79 27.33
CA PRO A 146 13.00 1.84 26.23
C PRO A 146 11.78 0.94 26.42
N ARG A 147 11.16 0.52 25.31
CA ARG A 147 10.01 -0.39 25.28
C ARG A 147 10.37 -1.65 24.49
N GLU A 148 9.74 -2.76 24.82
CA GLU A 148 9.80 -3.94 23.98
C GLU A 148 9.10 -3.66 22.65
N GLN A 149 9.83 -3.88 21.55
CA GLN A 149 9.33 -3.64 20.19
C GLN A 149 9.17 -4.95 19.45
N ASN A 150 8.01 -5.11 18.84
CA ASN A 150 7.69 -6.23 17.98
C ASN A 150 7.23 -5.71 16.63
N LEU A 151 7.94 -6.06 15.57
CA LEU A 151 7.54 -5.73 14.19
C LEU A 151 6.98 -6.97 13.51
N TYR A 152 5.77 -6.86 12.98
CA TYR A 152 5.12 -7.90 12.18
C TYR A 152 5.06 -7.45 10.72
N LEU A 153 5.81 -8.14 9.85
CA LEU A 153 5.83 -7.92 8.42
C LEU A 153 4.87 -8.91 7.75
N LEU A 154 3.77 -8.41 7.22
CA LEU A 154 2.80 -9.20 6.47
C LEU A 154 2.96 -8.91 4.98
N ARG A 155 3.36 -9.92 4.20
CA ARG A 155 3.52 -9.80 2.76
C ARG A 155 2.43 -10.59 2.04
N ASN A 156 1.59 -9.88 1.28
CA ASN A 156 0.65 -10.52 0.38
C ASN A 156 1.33 -10.91 -0.95
N GLY A 157 2.24 -11.87 -0.86
CA GLY A 157 3.02 -12.39 -1.99
C GLY A 157 4.07 -13.39 -1.53
N LYS A 158 4.60 -14.20 -2.44
CA LYS A 158 5.70 -15.12 -2.16
C LYS A 158 7.01 -14.39 -2.00
N LEU A 159 7.91 -14.95 -1.20
CA LEU A 159 9.29 -14.45 -1.06
C LEU A 159 10.18 -14.93 -2.19
N ALA A 160 9.99 -16.18 -2.64
CA ALA A 160 10.72 -16.73 -3.78
C ALA A 160 10.28 -16.14 -5.13
N GLY A 161 11.14 -16.24 -6.11
CA GLY A 161 10.79 -15.97 -7.51
C GLY A 161 9.75 -16.99 -8.00
N GLU A 162 8.83 -16.55 -8.85
CA GLU A 162 7.86 -17.44 -9.51
C GLU A 162 8.35 -17.74 -10.91
N ASP A 163 8.44 -19.04 -11.20
CA ASP A 163 8.72 -19.51 -12.55
C ASP A 163 7.45 -19.40 -13.40
N GLU A 164 7.50 -18.56 -14.42
CA GLU A 164 6.37 -18.26 -15.28
C GLU A 164 6.86 -18.02 -16.72
N ALA A 165 6.28 -18.73 -17.65
CA ALA A 165 6.53 -18.49 -19.07
C ALA A 165 6.00 -17.12 -19.50
N VAL A 166 6.84 -16.31 -20.11
CA VAL A 166 6.50 -14.95 -20.55
C VAL A 166 6.31 -14.93 -22.06
N GLN A 167 5.21 -14.36 -22.53
CA GLN A 167 5.01 -14.10 -23.94
C GLN A 167 6.02 -13.07 -24.46
N LEU A 168 6.59 -13.31 -25.63
CA LEU A 168 7.60 -12.43 -26.25
C LEU A 168 6.95 -11.25 -26.98
N ASN A 169 6.20 -10.43 -26.23
CA ASN A 169 5.67 -9.16 -26.71
C ASN A 169 5.99 -8.04 -25.71
N THR A 170 5.99 -6.80 -26.19
CA THR A 170 6.40 -5.64 -25.40
C THR A 170 5.63 -5.50 -24.08
N LEU A 171 4.31 -5.68 -24.10
CA LEU A 171 3.47 -5.52 -22.91
C LEU A 171 3.79 -6.59 -21.86
N ALA A 172 3.86 -7.86 -22.25
CA ALA A 172 4.17 -8.96 -21.34
C ALA A 172 5.58 -8.86 -20.75
N LEU A 173 6.56 -8.49 -21.58
CA LEU A 173 7.94 -8.28 -21.14
C LEU A 173 8.06 -7.09 -20.17
N THR A 174 7.37 -5.98 -20.46
CA THR A 174 7.35 -4.80 -19.57
C THR A 174 6.70 -5.13 -18.23
N ASN A 175 5.54 -5.79 -18.23
CA ASN A 175 4.88 -6.21 -17.01
C ASN A 175 5.75 -7.17 -16.18
N ARG A 176 6.44 -8.10 -16.84
CA ARG A 176 7.37 -9.03 -16.15
C ARG A 176 8.56 -8.30 -15.55
N ALA A 177 9.13 -7.33 -16.27
CA ALA A 177 10.23 -6.50 -15.79
C ALA A 177 9.82 -5.69 -14.54
N ILE A 178 8.67 -5.02 -14.58
CA ILE A 178 8.10 -4.28 -13.43
C ILE A 178 7.88 -5.22 -12.24
N SER A 179 7.25 -6.38 -12.46
CA SER A 179 7.04 -7.39 -11.41
C SER A 179 8.37 -7.87 -10.80
N THR A 180 9.41 -8.04 -11.62
CA THR A 180 10.74 -8.44 -11.16
C THR A 180 11.38 -7.34 -10.29
N LEU A 181 11.28 -6.07 -10.69
CA LEU A 181 11.77 -4.92 -9.92
C LEU A 181 11.05 -4.83 -8.57
N ILE A 182 9.72 -4.94 -8.56
CA ILE A 182 8.90 -4.94 -7.34
C ILE A 182 9.33 -6.07 -6.39
N LYS A 183 9.50 -7.30 -6.89
CA LYS A 183 9.94 -8.44 -6.07
C LYS A 183 11.35 -8.27 -5.53
N SER A 184 12.28 -7.76 -6.35
CA SER A 184 13.66 -7.48 -5.92
C SER A 184 13.69 -6.42 -4.84
N GLN A 185 13.03 -5.29 -5.04
CA GLN A 185 12.93 -4.20 -4.09
C GLN A 185 12.32 -4.66 -2.74
N SER A 186 11.25 -5.45 -2.81
CA SER A 186 10.61 -6.01 -1.61
C SER A 186 11.55 -6.86 -0.77
N ARG A 187 12.36 -7.73 -1.39
CA ARG A 187 13.37 -8.53 -0.67
C ARG A 187 14.41 -7.63 -0.02
N GLN A 188 14.96 -6.68 -0.78
CA GLN A 188 15.95 -5.73 -0.26
C GLN A 188 15.41 -4.92 0.92
N ASN A 189 14.16 -4.42 0.83
CA ASN A 189 13.54 -3.69 1.93
C ASN A 189 13.39 -4.58 3.20
N MET A 190 12.97 -5.83 3.02
CA MET A 190 12.82 -6.77 4.16
C MET A 190 14.17 -7.07 4.82
N ASP A 191 15.21 -7.33 4.04
CA ASP A 191 16.54 -7.64 4.55
C ASP A 191 17.13 -6.42 5.26
N GLN A 192 16.96 -5.22 4.71
CA GLN A 192 17.41 -3.97 5.33
C GLN A 192 16.68 -3.71 6.66
N ILE A 193 15.34 -3.88 6.70
CA ILE A 193 14.56 -3.70 7.93
C ILE A 193 15.00 -4.71 8.99
N ARG A 194 15.14 -5.99 8.62
CA ARG A 194 15.59 -7.03 9.56
C ARG A 194 16.97 -6.74 10.13
N SER A 195 17.94 -6.38 9.29
CA SER A 195 19.31 -6.08 9.72
C SER A 195 19.34 -4.86 10.64
N SER A 196 18.70 -3.78 10.24
CA SER A 196 18.67 -2.53 11.02
C SER A 196 17.99 -2.68 12.38
N LEU A 197 16.90 -3.46 12.46
CA LEU A 197 16.15 -3.65 13.70
C LEU A 197 16.78 -4.72 14.62
N ALA A 198 17.44 -5.73 14.06
CA ALA A 198 18.18 -6.70 14.85
C ALA A 198 19.29 -6.03 15.68
N GLU A 199 19.97 -5.04 15.10
CA GLU A 199 20.99 -4.23 15.81
C GLU A 199 20.39 -3.40 16.96
N GLN A 200 19.09 -3.07 16.87
CA GLN A 200 18.37 -2.29 17.88
C GLN A 200 17.60 -3.17 18.90
N GLY A 201 17.73 -4.51 18.81
CA GLY A 201 17.06 -5.44 19.71
C GLY A 201 15.57 -5.63 19.46
N THR A 202 15.04 -5.13 18.34
CA THR A 202 13.62 -5.29 17.96
C THR A 202 13.36 -6.70 17.41
N GLN A 203 12.31 -7.36 17.90
CA GLN A 203 11.86 -8.64 17.37
C GLN A 203 11.12 -8.45 16.04
N VAL A 204 11.54 -9.16 15.00
CA VAL A 204 10.91 -9.09 13.66
C VAL A 204 10.29 -10.43 13.29
N TYR A 205 8.97 -10.42 13.12
CA TYR A 205 8.18 -11.56 12.67
C TYR A 205 7.74 -11.33 11.23
N THR A 206 7.83 -12.37 10.39
CA THR A 206 7.43 -12.25 8.97
C THR A 206 6.45 -13.36 8.61
N ALA A 207 5.35 -12.97 7.95
CA ALA A 207 4.43 -13.87 7.28
C ALA A 207 4.33 -13.51 5.80
N ALA A 208 4.34 -14.52 4.94
CA ALA A 208 4.24 -14.39 3.49
C ALA A 208 3.44 -15.58 2.94
N ILE A 209 3.02 -15.49 1.68
CA ILE A 209 2.41 -16.63 0.99
C ILE A 209 3.46 -17.75 0.88
N PRO A 210 3.15 -18.99 1.34
CA PRO A 210 4.09 -20.11 1.27
C PRO A 210 4.54 -20.41 -0.16
N ASP A 211 5.82 -20.74 -0.34
CA ASP A 211 6.38 -21.03 -1.68
C ASP A 211 5.71 -22.23 -2.36
N ASN A 212 5.21 -23.20 -1.58
CA ASN A 212 4.49 -24.37 -2.08
C ASN A 212 3.01 -24.11 -2.41
N PHE A 213 2.48 -22.91 -2.17
CA PHE A 213 1.14 -22.53 -2.62
C PHE A 213 1.15 -22.43 -4.15
N SER A 214 0.43 -23.32 -4.84
CA SER A 214 0.54 -23.49 -6.30
C SER A 214 -0.64 -22.94 -7.11
N SER A 215 -1.74 -22.59 -6.45
CA SER A 215 -2.90 -21.99 -7.12
C SER A 215 -2.53 -20.67 -7.81
N LYS A 216 -3.14 -20.45 -8.97
CA LYS A 216 -3.00 -19.22 -9.74
C LYS A 216 -4.37 -18.56 -9.91
N PRO A 217 -4.46 -17.23 -9.80
CA PRO A 217 -5.71 -16.52 -10.04
C PRO A 217 -6.02 -16.50 -11.55
N GLU A 218 -7.31 -16.64 -11.90
CA GLU A 218 -7.80 -16.47 -13.27
C GLU A 218 -8.04 -15.00 -13.62
N SER A 219 -8.24 -14.16 -12.60
CA SER A 219 -8.41 -12.71 -12.71
C SER A 219 -7.75 -12.00 -11.53
N MET A 220 -7.73 -10.66 -11.55
CA MET A 220 -7.04 -9.86 -10.54
C MET A 220 -7.63 -10.06 -9.12
N PHE A 221 -8.97 -10.23 -9.03
CA PHE A 221 -9.71 -10.48 -7.80
C PHE A 221 -10.52 -11.76 -7.88
N ASP A 222 -9.85 -12.87 -8.24
CA ASP A 222 -10.44 -14.20 -8.28
C ASP A 222 -10.86 -14.65 -6.89
N THR A 223 -12.17 -14.76 -6.71
CA THR A 223 -12.79 -15.15 -5.43
C THR A 223 -12.40 -16.56 -4.98
N ALA A 224 -12.24 -17.51 -5.90
CA ALA A 224 -11.89 -18.89 -5.56
C ALA A 224 -10.44 -18.95 -5.06
N TYR A 225 -9.53 -18.30 -5.80
CA TYR A 225 -8.13 -18.15 -5.40
C TYR A 225 -7.99 -17.47 -4.03
N MET A 226 -8.70 -16.36 -3.80
CA MET A 226 -8.62 -15.63 -2.52
C MET A 226 -9.12 -16.47 -1.34
N ARG A 227 -10.16 -17.30 -1.53
CA ARG A 227 -10.66 -18.21 -0.50
C ARG A 227 -9.67 -19.33 -0.18
N GLU A 228 -9.00 -19.88 -1.19
CA GLU A 228 -7.97 -20.89 -1.01
C GLU A 228 -6.76 -20.30 -0.29
N LEU A 229 -6.32 -19.10 -0.69
CA LEU A 229 -5.25 -18.38 -0.03
C LEU A 229 -5.58 -18.10 1.44
N TYR A 230 -6.80 -17.66 1.74
CA TYR A 230 -7.26 -17.46 3.11
C TYR A 230 -7.17 -18.73 3.95
N ARG A 231 -7.62 -19.87 3.41
CA ARG A 231 -7.53 -21.16 4.11
C ARG A 231 -6.11 -21.62 4.35
N THR A 232 -5.19 -21.26 3.46
CA THR A 232 -3.76 -21.57 3.60
C THR A 232 -3.10 -20.75 4.72
N GLY A 233 -3.57 -19.55 4.98
CA GLY A 233 -3.06 -18.67 6.04
C GLY A 233 -3.72 -18.86 7.40
N TYR A 234 -4.85 -19.57 7.45
CA TYR A 234 -5.60 -19.85 8.69
C TYR A 234 -5.12 -21.13 9.32
#